data_ac7ea5636ee40f431133fcdf162ecf06
#
_entry.id   ac7ea5636ee40f431133fcdf162ecf06
#
_cell.length_a   1.000
_cell.length_b   1.000
_cell.length_c   1.000
_cell.angle_alpha   90.00
_cell.angle_beta   90.00
_cell.angle_gamma   90.00
#
_symmetry.space_group_name_H-M   'P 1'
#
loop_
_entity.id
_entity.type
_entity.pdbx_description
1 polymer ?
#
loop_
_entity_poly.entity_id
_entity_poly.type
_entity_poly.pdbx_seq_one_letter_code
_entity_poly.pdbx_strand_id
1 'polypeptide(L)'
;MNTTSISPYIVETSGLTKQFGERTVVQGVELRIPRGVAFGYLGPNGAGKTTLIRMLLGLTPATSGSMRLRGYPVPAHRSEALARVGAIVEEPRFHNHLTGRENLRIVAAARDTGALGRIGDSLERVGLAGRADERVGAYSLGMRQRLGIARCLIADPELLILDEPMNGLDPAGIQEFRGFVRDFVGSGGTIVLSSHLLDEVEKTCDHVAIVDQGRVVVQGSIDELRGEDGQELLVAVSDVPRARTLLAAQKSVGTVVDNGGMLRVTLRDADAIPDLNRLLVESGLDVYRLEPSQASLEQRFLEVTTRLENAA
;
A
#
# COMPACT_ATOMS: atom_id res chain seq x y z
N MET A 1 7.79 -1.11 38.49
CA MET A 1 6.74 -1.07 37.48
C MET A 1 7.33 -0.44 36.23
N ASN A 2 7.82 -1.25 35.30
CA ASN A 2 8.32 -0.73 34.02
C ASN A 2 7.08 -0.38 33.17
N THR A 3 6.80 0.91 33.06
CA THR A 3 5.94 1.42 31.99
C THR A 3 6.65 1.16 30.67
N THR A 4 6.35 0.04 30.05
CA THR A 4 6.76 -0.25 28.67
C THR A 4 6.07 0.81 27.82
N SER A 5 6.78 1.86 27.42
CA SER A 5 6.25 2.86 26.49
C SER A 5 5.89 2.10 25.23
N ILE A 6 4.61 2.13 24.86
CA ILE A 6 4.14 1.48 23.65
C ILE A 6 4.84 2.18 22.49
N SER A 7 5.63 1.45 21.70
CA SER A 7 6.28 2.00 20.49
C SER A 7 5.22 2.66 19.59
N PRO A 8 5.48 3.85 19.06
CA PRO A 8 4.60 4.49 18.08
C PRO A 8 4.49 3.66 16.79
N TYR A 9 5.40 2.73 16.59
CA TYR A 9 5.43 1.85 15.44
C TYR A 9 4.87 0.47 15.78
N ILE A 10 4.07 -0.09 14.88
CA ILE A 10 3.52 -1.44 15.01
C ILE A 10 4.43 -2.49 14.39
N VAL A 11 5.20 -2.09 13.37
CA VAL A 11 6.25 -2.90 12.74
C VAL A 11 7.54 -2.08 12.72
N GLU A 12 8.63 -2.69 13.15
CA GLU A 12 9.97 -2.12 13.10
C GLU A 12 10.95 -3.19 12.60
N THR A 13 11.81 -2.81 11.67
CA THR A 13 12.95 -3.65 11.24
C THR A 13 14.23 -2.85 11.25
N SER A 14 15.36 -3.51 11.52
CA SER A 14 16.67 -2.88 11.45
C SER A 14 17.68 -3.82 10.82
N GLY A 15 18.27 -3.37 9.71
CA GLY A 15 19.23 -4.12 8.91
C GLY A 15 18.70 -5.48 8.43
N LEU A 16 17.37 -5.62 8.30
CA LEU A 16 16.74 -6.91 8.05
C LEU A 16 17.14 -7.45 6.67
N THR A 17 17.78 -8.63 6.68
CA THR A 17 18.34 -9.23 5.47
C THR A 17 17.92 -10.69 5.35
N LYS A 18 17.62 -11.11 4.11
CA LYS A 18 17.39 -12.50 3.75
C LYS A 18 18.18 -12.89 2.52
N GLN A 19 18.97 -13.94 2.69
CA GLN A 19 19.74 -14.58 1.63
C GLN A 19 19.33 -16.04 1.48
N PHE A 20 19.16 -16.50 0.25
CA PHE A 20 18.95 -17.89 -0.12
C PHE A 20 20.11 -18.33 -1.03
N GLY A 21 21.00 -19.19 -0.51
CA GLY A 21 22.25 -19.53 -1.20
C GLY A 21 23.06 -18.25 -1.45
N GLU A 22 23.40 -17.98 -2.71
CA GLU A 22 24.14 -16.79 -3.11
C GLU A 22 23.25 -15.57 -3.38
N ARG A 23 21.92 -15.76 -3.47
CA ARG A 23 20.98 -14.68 -3.82
C ARG A 23 20.47 -13.97 -2.57
N THR A 24 20.75 -12.68 -2.44
CA THR A 24 20.12 -11.81 -1.45
C THR A 24 18.78 -11.29 -2.00
N VAL A 25 17.69 -11.59 -1.29
CA VAL A 25 16.30 -11.26 -1.70
C VAL A 25 15.75 -10.07 -0.92
N VAL A 26 16.19 -9.91 0.33
CA VAL A 26 15.87 -8.74 1.17
C VAL A 26 17.20 -8.24 1.73
N GLN A 27 17.49 -6.96 1.58
CA GLN A 27 18.82 -6.43 1.84
C GLN A 27 18.78 -5.18 2.74
N GLY A 28 19.14 -5.35 4.01
CA GLY A 28 19.34 -4.26 4.97
C GLY A 28 18.09 -3.40 5.17
N VAL A 29 16.90 -4.01 5.19
CA VAL A 29 15.62 -3.27 5.25
C VAL A 29 15.44 -2.59 6.60
N GLU A 30 15.33 -1.25 6.55
CA GLU A 30 14.89 -0.39 7.64
C GLU A 30 13.43 0.00 7.39
N LEU A 31 12.52 -0.50 8.22
CA LEU A 31 11.09 -0.25 8.07
C LEU A 31 10.48 0.20 9.39
N ARG A 32 9.71 1.26 9.36
CA ARG A 32 8.98 1.78 10.53
C ARG A 32 7.55 2.09 10.12
N ILE A 33 6.61 1.26 10.55
CA ILE A 33 5.19 1.41 10.22
C ILE A 33 4.46 1.97 11.43
N PRO A 34 3.86 3.17 11.33
CA PRO A 34 3.07 3.76 12.40
C PRO A 34 1.84 2.91 12.75
N ARG A 35 1.27 3.12 13.92
CA ARG A 35 -0.03 2.55 14.30
C ARG A 35 -1.17 3.34 13.68
N GLY A 36 -2.29 2.67 13.38
CA GLY A 36 -3.52 3.31 12.93
C GLY A 36 -3.48 3.85 11.50
N VAL A 37 -2.68 3.23 10.63
CA VAL A 37 -2.56 3.64 9.22
C VAL A 37 -2.74 2.47 8.25
N ALA A 38 -3.11 2.78 7.02
CA ALA A 38 -2.94 1.88 5.89
C ALA A 38 -1.56 2.10 5.27
N PHE A 39 -0.73 1.06 5.26
CA PHE A 39 0.64 1.10 4.78
C PHE A 39 0.84 0.19 3.57
N GLY A 40 1.28 0.78 2.44
CA GLY A 40 1.62 0.06 1.22
C GLY A 40 3.10 -0.33 1.17
N TYR A 41 3.40 -1.60 0.90
CA TYR A 41 4.74 -2.09 0.62
C TYR A 41 4.85 -2.43 -0.88
N LEU A 42 5.41 -1.51 -1.65
CA LEU A 42 5.30 -1.45 -3.11
C LEU A 42 6.57 -1.88 -3.80
N GLY A 43 6.43 -2.55 -4.93
CA GLY A 43 7.58 -2.87 -5.79
C GLY A 43 7.23 -3.89 -6.85
N PRO A 44 8.11 -4.09 -7.84
CA PRO A 44 7.90 -5.05 -8.90
C PRO A 44 7.84 -6.49 -8.37
N ASN A 45 7.39 -7.40 -9.24
CA ASN A 45 7.45 -8.82 -8.93
C ASN A 45 8.91 -9.27 -8.74
N GLY A 46 9.16 -10.04 -7.68
CA GLY A 46 10.51 -10.47 -7.33
C GLY A 46 11.32 -9.49 -6.47
N ALA A 47 10.79 -8.31 -6.12
CA ALA A 47 11.46 -7.34 -5.25
C ALA A 47 11.60 -7.78 -3.78
N GLY A 48 11.11 -8.97 -3.40
CA GLY A 48 11.27 -9.51 -2.05
C GLY A 48 10.06 -9.28 -1.12
N LYS A 49 8.93 -8.74 -1.61
CA LYS A 49 7.74 -8.39 -0.80
C LYS A 49 7.22 -9.55 0.04
N THR A 50 6.84 -10.65 -0.60
CA THR A 50 6.38 -11.88 0.09
C THR A 50 7.42 -12.43 1.06
N THR A 51 8.71 -12.33 0.72
CA THR A 51 9.80 -12.79 1.61
C THR A 51 9.86 -11.95 2.88
N LEU A 52 9.75 -10.62 2.78
CA LEU A 52 9.66 -9.74 3.95
C LEU A 52 8.44 -10.10 4.81
N ILE A 53 7.27 -10.23 4.21
CA ILE A 53 6.04 -10.62 4.94
C ILE A 53 6.23 -11.95 5.67
N ARG A 54 6.80 -12.95 5.00
CA ARG A 54 7.09 -14.25 5.64
C ARG A 54 8.08 -14.14 6.81
N MET A 55 9.08 -13.27 6.72
CA MET A 55 9.99 -13.01 7.84
C MET A 55 9.26 -12.34 9.01
N LEU A 56 8.47 -11.28 8.77
CA LEU A 56 7.68 -10.60 9.79
C LEU A 56 6.77 -11.55 10.55
N LEU A 57 6.18 -12.53 9.86
CA LEU A 57 5.32 -13.55 10.46
C LEU A 57 6.11 -14.72 11.09
N GLY A 58 7.45 -14.67 11.04
CA GLY A 58 8.28 -15.77 11.54
C GLY A 58 8.11 -17.08 10.78
N LEU A 59 7.67 -17.04 9.52
CA LEU A 59 7.55 -18.19 8.62
C LEU A 59 8.88 -18.50 7.90
N THR A 60 9.75 -17.50 7.81
CA THR A 60 11.10 -17.62 7.23
C THR A 60 12.07 -16.89 8.16
N PRO A 61 13.15 -17.53 8.61
CA PRO A 61 14.15 -16.86 9.47
C PRO A 61 14.93 -15.82 8.66
N ALA A 62 15.21 -14.67 9.27
CA ALA A 62 16.13 -13.70 8.72
C ALA A 62 17.57 -14.27 8.70
N THR A 63 18.39 -13.83 7.74
CA THR A 63 19.82 -14.13 7.71
C THR A 63 20.59 -13.21 8.67
N SER A 64 20.18 -11.93 8.74
CA SER A 64 20.72 -10.95 9.70
C SER A 64 19.70 -9.82 9.95
N GLY A 65 20.02 -8.93 10.88
CA GLY A 65 19.16 -7.85 11.30
C GLY A 65 18.14 -8.26 12.36
N SER A 66 17.23 -7.36 12.68
CA SER A 66 16.19 -7.58 13.70
C SER A 66 14.84 -7.06 13.25
N MET A 67 13.77 -7.59 13.87
CA MET A 67 12.41 -7.15 13.60
C MET A 67 11.53 -7.25 14.85
N ARG A 68 10.57 -6.35 14.96
CA ARG A 68 9.55 -6.31 16.02
C ARG A 68 8.17 -6.11 15.41
N LEU A 69 7.21 -6.84 15.93
CA LEU A 69 5.78 -6.62 15.67
C LEU A 69 5.09 -6.29 16.99
N ARG A 70 4.29 -5.22 16.99
CA ARG A 70 3.57 -4.77 18.19
C ARG A 70 4.50 -4.55 19.41
N GLY A 71 5.80 -4.27 19.16
CA GLY A 71 6.84 -4.11 20.18
C GLY A 71 7.55 -5.40 20.59
N TYR A 72 7.05 -6.57 20.17
CA TYR A 72 7.65 -7.87 20.51
C TYR A 72 8.67 -8.30 19.45
N PRO A 73 9.89 -8.75 19.83
CA PRO A 73 10.88 -9.23 18.87
C PRO A 73 10.47 -10.58 18.26
N VAL A 74 10.67 -10.69 16.94
CA VAL A 74 10.45 -11.92 16.18
C VAL A 74 11.83 -12.45 15.74
N PRO A 75 12.14 -13.72 15.91
CA PRO A 75 11.26 -14.84 16.34
C PRO A 75 11.14 -15.06 17.86
N ALA A 76 11.91 -14.38 18.69
CA ALA A 76 12.06 -14.71 20.12
C ALA A 76 10.72 -14.72 20.89
N HIS A 77 9.82 -13.77 20.58
CA HIS A 77 8.49 -13.66 21.19
C HIS A 77 7.39 -13.74 20.12
N ARG A 78 7.50 -14.75 19.23
CA ARG A 78 6.60 -14.90 18.08
C ARG A 78 5.14 -15.03 18.49
N SER A 79 4.83 -15.76 19.55
CA SER A 79 3.45 -15.96 20.01
C SER A 79 2.78 -14.66 20.41
N GLU A 80 3.48 -13.83 21.21
CA GLU A 80 3.01 -12.52 21.67
C GLU A 80 2.95 -11.54 20.51
N ALA A 81 3.95 -11.55 19.63
CA ALA A 81 4.02 -10.71 18.44
C ALA A 81 2.80 -10.94 17.52
N LEU A 82 2.40 -12.21 17.32
CA LEU A 82 1.33 -12.59 16.40
C LEU A 82 -0.04 -12.76 17.05
N ALA A 83 -0.19 -12.64 18.36
CA ALA A 83 -1.45 -12.90 19.09
C ALA A 83 -2.63 -12.07 18.52
N ARG A 84 -2.40 -10.80 18.13
CA ARG A 84 -3.40 -9.91 17.52
C ARG A 84 -2.95 -9.45 16.12
N VAL A 85 -2.46 -10.40 15.33
CA VAL A 85 -2.11 -10.20 13.92
C VAL A 85 -2.95 -11.14 13.07
N GLY A 86 -3.65 -10.57 12.08
CA GLY A 86 -4.24 -11.32 10.99
C GLY A 86 -3.34 -11.25 9.77
N ALA A 87 -3.14 -12.35 9.07
CA ALA A 87 -2.31 -12.35 7.87
C ALA A 87 -2.87 -13.24 6.76
N ILE A 88 -2.73 -12.76 5.53
CA ILE A 88 -2.92 -13.51 4.31
C ILE A 88 -1.61 -13.44 3.54
N VAL A 89 -0.97 -14.59 3.35
CA VAL A 89 0.23 -14.73 2.53
C VAL A 89 -0.15 -15.61 1.36
N GLU A 90 -0.07 -15.07 0.16
CA GLU A 90 -0.59 -15.71 -1.06
C GLU A 90 -2.13 -15.90 -1.01
N GLU A 91 -2.67 -16.83 -1.79
CA GLU A 91 -4.12 -17.08 -1.82
C GLU A 91 -4.61 -17.78 -0.54
N PRO A 92 -5.72 -17.32 0.06
CA PRO A 92 -6.30 -17.99 1.21
C PRO A 92 -6.91 -19.34 0.79
N ARG A 93 -6.44 -20.41 1.43
CA ARG A 93 -6.95 -21.77 1.19
C ARG A 93 -8.06 -22.14 2.16
N PHE A 94 -9.11 -22.78 1.63
CA PHE A 94 -10.29 -23.22 2.35
C PHE A 94 -10.70 -24.64 1.97
N HIS A 95 -11.50 -25.26 2.81
CA HIS A 95 -12.17 -26.53 2.51
C HIS A 95 -13.37 -26.25 1.60
N ASN A 96 -13.26 -26.54 0.31
CA ASN A 96 -14.28 -26.22 -0.70
C ASN A 96 -15.63 -26.91 -0.48
N HIS A 97 -15.67 -28.05 0.19
CA HIS A 97 -16.89 -28.80 0.51
C HIS A 97 -17.63 -28.25 1.74
N LEU A 98 -17.01 -27.40 2.53
CA LEU A 98 -17.58 -26.73 3.69
C LEU A 98 -18.11 -25.34 3.30
N THR A 99 -19.03 -24.84 4.11
CA THR A 99 -19.54 -23.46 4.00
C THR A 99 -18.50 -22.44 4.47
N GLY A 100 -18.72 -21.15 4.13
CA GLY A 100 -17.87 -20.06 4.65
C GLY A 100 -17.83 -20.06 6.18
N ARG A 101 -19.00 -20.17 6.81
CA ARG A 101 -19.13 -20.22 8.27
C ARG A 101 -18.41 -21.42 8.90
N GLU A 102 -18.52 -22.61 8.32
CA GLU A 102 -17.83 -23.81 8.81
C GLU A 102 -16.32 -23.68 8.70
N ASN A 103 -15.81 -23.14 7.60
CA ASN A 103 -14.37 -22.84 7.46
C ASN A 103 -13.88 -21.90 8.57
N LEU A 104 -14.64 -20.86 8.90
CA LEU A 104 -14.28 -19.93 9.98
C LEU A 104 -14.36 -20.61 11.37
N ARG A 105 -15.34 -21.48 11.59
CA ARG A 105 -15.44 -22.25 12.85
C ARG A 105 -14.23 -23.13 13.13
N ILE A 106 -13.67 -23.76 12.11
CA ILE A 106 -12.44 -24.59 12.27
C ILE A 106 -11.30 -23.73 12.82
N VAL A 107 -11.11 -22.53 12.25
CA VAL A 107 -10.04 -21.63 12.69
C VAL A 107 -10.33 -21.04 14.08
N ALA A 108 -11.57 -20.65 14.34
CA ALA A 108 -11.99 -20.09 15.61
C ALA A 108 -11.83 -21.08 16.77
N ALA A 109 -12.13 -22.37 16.54
CA ALA A 109 -11.98 -23.42 17.54
C ALA A 109 -10.52 -23.65 17.98
N ALA A 110 -9.56 -23.30 17.14
CA ALA A 110 -8.12 -23.41 17.44
C ALA A 110 -7.53 -22.16 18.10
N ARG A 111 -8.35 -21.11 18.33
CA ARG A 111 -7.91 -19.84 18.91
C ARG A 111 -8.40 -19.68 20.36
N ASP A 112 -8.94 -18.52 20.70
CA ASP A 112 -9.47 -18.18 22.00
C ASP A 112 -10.98 -18.47 22.10
N THR A 113 -11.51 -18.49 23.34
CA THR A 113 -12.92 -18.79 23.61
C THR A 113 -13.91 -17.76 23.02
N GLY A 114 -13.47 -16.54 22.72
CA GLY A 114 -14.29 -15.49 22.11
C GLY A 114 -14.33 -15.57 20.58
N ALA A 115 -13.42 -16.31 19.95
CA ALA A 115 -13.26 -16.36 18.50
C ALA A 115 -14.53 -16.85 17.78
N LEU A 116 -15.25 -17.82 18.35
CA LEU A 116 -16.50 -18.32 17.78
C LEU A 116 -17.61 -17.22 17.73
N GLY A 117 -17.68 -16.37 18.75
CA GLY A 117 -18.64 -15.26 18.80
C GLY A 117 -18.37 -14.19 17.75
N ARG A 118 -17.12 -14.03 17.33
CA ARG A 118 -16.70 -13.02 16.34
C ARG A 118 -16.96 -13.42 14.89
N ILE A 119 -17.41 -14.67 14.61
CA ILE A 119 -17.63 -15.13 13.23
C ILE A 119 -18.71 -14.32 12.52
N GLY A 120 -19.84 -14.04 13.19
CA GLY A 120 -20.93 -13.25 12.61
C GLY A 120 -20.46 -11.89 12.15
N ASP A 121 -19.91 -11.11 13.08
CA ASP A 121 -19.41 -9.76 12.84
C ASP A 121 -18.29 -9.75 11.77
N SER A 122 -17.42 -10.76 11.78
CA SER A 122 -16.36 -10.88 10.77
C SER A 122 -16.92 -11.08 9.35
N LEU A 123 -17.99 -11.87 9.20
CA LEU A 123 -18.68 -12.09 7.93
C LEU A 123 -19.44 -10.84 7.47
N GLU A 124 -20.08 -10.12 8.40
CA GLU A 124 -20.76 -8.85 8.09
C GLU A 124 -19.77 -7.79 7.60
N ARG A 125 -18.65 -7.60 8.29
CA ARG A 125 -17.62 -6.62 7.94
C ARG A 125 -17.00 -6.83 6.55
N VAL A 126 -17.05 -8.04 6.02
CA VAL A 126 -16.57 -8.35 4.66
C VAL A 126 -17.71 -8.56 3.65
N GLY A 127 -18.95 -8.27 4.01
CA GLY A 127 -20.12 -8.38 3.12
C GLY A 127 -20.46 -9.82 2.71
N LEU A 128 -20.13 -10.82 3.55
CA LEU A 128 -20.41 -12.23 3.27
C LEU A 128 -21.50 -12.86 4.17
N ALA A 129 -22.17 -12.08 5.03
CA ALA A 129 -23.17 -12.60 5.95
C ALA A 129 -24.28 -13.39 5.23
N GLY A 130 -24.83 -12.84 4.13
CA GLY A 130 -25.90 -13.48 3.34
C GLY A 130 -25.46 -14.70 2.51
N ARG A 131 -24.15 -14.94 2.40
CA ARG A 131 -23.56 -16.06 1.63
C ARG A 131 -22.80 -17.02 2.53
N ALA A 132 -22.80 -16.79 3.86
CA ALA A 132 -21.98 -17.50 4.83
C ALA A 132 -22.23 -19.01 4.86
N ASP A 133 -23.45 -19.44 4.56
CA ASP A 133 -23.89 -20.84 4.64
C ASP A 133 -23.86 -21.54 3.28
N GLU A 134 -23.30 -20.90 2.25
CA GLU A 134 -22.97 -21.51 0.97
C GLU A 134 -21.59 -22.16 0.99
N ARG A 135 -21.41 -23.24 0.21
CA ARG A 135 -20.13 -23.93 0.09
C ARG A 135 -19.08 -23.05 -0.57
N VAL A 136 -17.87 -23.00 0.00
CA VAL A 136 -16.76 -22.19 -0.53
C VAL A 136 -16.35 -22.60 -1.95
N GLY A 137 -16.62 -23.84 -2.35
CA GLY A 137 -16.43 -24.29 -3.72
C GLY A 137 -17.19 -23.48 -4.77
N ALA A 138 -18.32 -22.84 -4.41
CA ALA A 138 -19.12 -21.97 -5.26
C ALA A 138 -18.73 -20.49 -5.18
N TYR A 139 -17.77 -20.12 -4.32
CA TYR A 139 -17.35 -18.73 -4.15
C TYR A 139 -16.49 -18.25 -5.32
N SER A 140 -16.72 -17.00 -5.74
CA SER A 140 -15.81 -16.29 -6.65
C SER A 140 -14.45 -16.03 -5.97
N LEU A 141 -13.44 -15.64 -6.74
CA LEU A 141 -12.14 -15.27 -6.18
C LEU A 141 -12.27 -14.14 -5.15
N GLY A 142 -13.03 -13.09 -5.46
CA GLY A 142 -13.29 -11.99 -4.53
C GLY A 142 -14.00 -12.43 -3.24
N MET A 143 -14.96 -13.36 -3.32
CA MET A 143 -15.60 -13.93 -2.14
C MET A 143 -14.62 -14.73 -1.28
N ARG A 144 -13.70 -15.49 -1.89
CA ARG A 144 -12.65 -16.23 -1.17
C ARG A 144 -11.67 -15.28 -0.50
N GLN A 145 -11.29 -14.19 -1.18
CA GLN A 145 -10.43 -13.16 -0.62
C GLN A 145 -11.09 -12.50 0.61
N ARG A 146 -12.36 -12.11 0.49
CA ARG A 146 -13.15 -11.57 1.61
C ARG A 146 -13.29 -12.55 2.77
N LEU A 147 -13.51 -13.84 2.50
CA LEU A 147 -13.51 -14.87 3.53
C LEU A 147 -12.14 -15.01 4.22
N GLY A 148 -11.04 -14.83 3.47
CA GLY A 148 -9.68 -14.75 4.02
C GLY A 148 -9.52 -13.60 5.01
N ILE A 149 -10.05 -12.44 4.68
CA ILE A 149 -10.06 -11.28 5.58
C ILE A 149 -10.93 -11.58 6.81
N ALA A 150 -12.14 -12.13 6.64
CA ALA A 150 -12.99 -12.54 7.77
C ALA A 150 -12.27 -13.49 8.71
N ARG A 151 -11.51 -14.45 8.18
CA ARG A 151 -10.66 -15.36 8.97
C ARG A 151 -9.61 -14.60 9.81
N CYS A 152 -9.03 -13.54 9.27
CA CYS A 152 -8.09 -12.68 10.00
C CYS A 152 -8.81 -11.92 11.13
N LEU A 153 -10.01 -11.39 10.89
CA LEU A 153 -10.79 -10.61 11.84
C LEU A 153 -11.23 -11.40 13.08
N ILE A 154 -11.38 -12.72 12.97
CA ILE A 154 -11.68 -13.61 14.12
C ILE A 154 -10.64 -13.47 15.24
N ALA A 155 -9.40 -13.11 14.90
CA ALA A 155 -8.32 -12.90 15.87
C ALA A 155 -8.42 -11.59 16.65
N ASP A 156 -9.41 -10.74 16.38
CA ASP A 156 -9.49 -9.38 16.89
C ASP A 156 -8.17 -8.62 16.68
N PRO A 157 -7.72 -8.48 15.42
CA PRO A 157 -6.36 -8.03 15.12
C PRO A 157 -6.19 -6.52 15.33
N GLU A 158 -5.01 -6.12 15.84
CA GLU A 158 -4.51 -4.74 15.78
C GLU A 158 -3.77 -4.47 14.47
N LEU A 159 -3.26 -5.54 13.83
CA LEU A 159 -2.48 -5.48 12.60
C LEU A 159 -2.98 -6.53 11.62
N LEU A 160 -3.27 -6.09 10.40
CA LEU A 160 -3.47 -6.97 9.25
C LEU A 160 -2.26 -6.88 8.32
N ILE A 161 -1.73 -8.04 7.90
CA ILE A 161 -0.67 -8.13 6.88
C ILE A 161 -1.21 -8.92 5.71
N LEU A 162 -1.35 -8.26 4.56
CA LEU A 162 -2.01 -8.80 3.38
C LEU A 162 -1.07 -8.78 2.19
N ASP A 163 -0.75 -9.96 1.65
CA ASP A 163 0.11 -10.08 0.47
C ASP A 163 -0.73 -10.03 -0.80
N GLU A 164 -0.52 -9.00 -1.63
CA GLU A 164 -1.21 -8.74 -2.90
C GLU A 164 -2.75 -8.88 -2.82
N PRO A 165 -3.45 -8.24 -1.85
CA PRO A 165 -4.86 -8.51 -1.56
C PRO A 165 -5.82 -8.08 -2.66
N MET A 166 -5.40 -7.24 -3.60
CA MET A 166 -6.23 -6.74 -4.70
C MET A 166 -6.09 -7.56 -5.99
N ASN A 167 -5.16 -8.53 -6.01
CA ASN A 167 -4.94 -9.34 -7.20
C ASN A 167 -6.17 -10.16 -7.59
N GLY A 168 -6.57 -10.01 -8.86
CA GLY A 168 -7.70 -10.74 -9.43
C GLY A 168 -9.08 -10.30 -8.94
N LEU A 169 -9.17 -9.19 -8.23
CA LEU A 169 -10.45 -8.52 -7.95
C LEU A 169 -10.89 -7.71 -9.17
N ASP A 170 -12.19 -7.70 -9.40
CA ASP A 170 -12.81 -6.77 -10.33
C ASP A 170 -12.88 -5.35 -9.74
N PRO A 171 -13.18 -4.31 -10.53
CA PRO A 171 -13.24 -2.93 -10.03
C PRO A 171 -14.19 -2.74 -8.84
N ALA A 172 -15.30 -3.47 -8.78
CA ALA A 172 -16.24 -3.41 -7.67
C ALA A 172 -15.60 -4.01 -6.39
N GLY A 173 -14.93 -5.16 -6.51
CA GLY A 173 -14.20 -5.79 -5.41
C GLY A 173 -13.06 -4.93 -4.86
N ILE A 174 -12.35 -4.19 -5.73
CA ILE A 174 -11.34 -3.22 -5.31
C ILE A 174 -11.97 -2.08 -4.50
N GLN A 175 -13.11 -1.55 -4.92
CA GLN A 175 -13.83 -0.50 -4.17
C GLN A 175 -14.32 -1.00 -2.80
N GLU A 176 -14.86 -2.22 -2.74
CA GLU A 176 -15.25 -2.85 -1.47
C GLU A 176 -14.04 -3.04 -0.54
N PHE A 177 -12.90 -3.50 -1.08
CA PHE A 177 -11.67 -3.65 -0.31
C PHE A 177 -11.16 -2.32 0.22
N ARG A 178 -11.19 -1.24 -0.56
CA ARG A 178 -10.84 0.12 -0.09
C ARG A 178 -11.76 0.59 1.03
N GLY A 179 -13.08 0.32 0.92
CA GLY A 179 -14.04 0.59 2.00
C GLY A 179 -13.64 -0.13 3.28
N PHE A 180 -13.37 -1.43 3.19
CA PHE A 180 -12.91 -2.23 4.32
C PHE A 180 -11.62 -1.68 4.96
N VAL A 181 -10.62 -1.28 4.15
CA VAL A 181 -9.37 -0.68 4.66
C VAL A 181 -9.64 0.57 5.46
N ARG A 182 -10.45 1.49 4.94
CA ARG A 182 -10.83 2.73 5.64
C ARG A 182 -11.53 2.47 6.97
N ASP A 183 -12.50 1.54 6.97
CA ASP A 183 -13.27 1.20 8.18
C ASP A 183 -12.37 0.55 9.25
N PHE A 184 -11.46 -0.34 8.84
CA PHE A 184 -10.54 -1.00 9.76
C PHE A 184 -9.54 -0.01 10.37
N VAL A 185 -8.95 0.87 9.58
CA VAL A 185 -8.05 1.93 10.04
C VAL A 185 -8.81 2.95 10.88
N GLY A 186 -10.00 3.37 10.46
CA GLY A 186 -10.86 4.27 11.22
C GLY A 186 -11.28 3.73 12.58
N SER A 187 -11.28 2.39 12.76
CA SER A 187 -11.48 1.73 14.07
C SER A 187 -10.20 1.60 14.91
N GLY A 188 -9.08 2.16 14.45
CA GLY A 188 -7.77 2.16 15.15
C GLY A 188 -6.88 0.98 14.77
N GLY A 189 -7.27 0.16 13.80
CA GLY A 189 -6.43 -0.92 13.27
C GLY A 189 -5.32 -0.41 12.34
N THR A 190 -4.32 -1.24 12.09
CA THR A 190 -3.25 -0.98 11.12
C THR A 190 -3.29 -2.05 10.02
N ILE A 191 -3.15 -1.64 8.78
CA ILE A 191 -3.04 -2.55 7.64
C ILE A 191 -1.67 -2.37 6.98
N VAL A 192 -0.99 -3.47 6.71
CA VAL A 192 0.18 -3.53 5.83
C VAL A 192 -0.19 -4.39 4.64
N LEU A 193 -0.18 -3.80 3.46
CA LEU A 193 -0.45 -4.54 2.24
C LEU A 193 0.73 -4.45 1.27
N SER A 194 1.07 -5.56 0.63
CA SER A 194 1.97 -5.54 -0.50
C SER A 194 1.19 -5.32 -1.80
N SER A 195 1.81 -4.63 -2.75
CA SER A 195 1.26 -4.51 -4.10
C SER A 195 2.34 -4.18 -5.13
N HIS A 196 2.03 -4.45 -6.38
CA HIS A 196 2.78 -3.93 -7.53
C HIS A 196 1.96 -2.86 -8.30
N LEU A 197 0.72 -2.58 -7.86
CA LEU A 197 -0.20 -1.62 -8.46
C LEU A 197 -0.13 -0.30 -7.68
N LEU A 198 0.74 0.62 -8.14
CA LEU A 198 0.97 1.91 -7.46
C LEU A 198 -0.29 2.75 -7.35
N ASP A 199 -1.07 2.86 -8.43
CA ASP A 199 -2.32 3.64 -8.47
C ASP A 199 -3.35 3.17 -7.45
N GLU A 200 -3.42 1.85 -7.21
CA GLU A 200 -4.38 1.29 -6.26
C GLU A 200 -3.96 1.58 -4.83
N VAL A 201 -2.66 1.50 -4.55
CA VAL A 201 -2.12 1.81 -3.22
C VAL A 201 -2.24 3.30 -2.92
N GLU A 202 -1.99 4.16 -3.89
CA GLU A 202 -2.13 5.62 -3.76
C GLU A 202 -3.55 6.04 -3.34
N LYS A 203 -4.56 5.27 -3.77
CA LYS A 203 -5.98 5.49 -3.43
C LYS A 203 -6.43 4.80 -2.14
N THR A 204 -5.59 3.92 -1.57
CA THR A 204 -5.98 3.01 -0.48
C THR A 204 -5.17 3.24 0.79
N CYS A 205 -3.91 3.67 0.68
CA CYS A 205 -2.97 3.79 1.78
C CYS A 205 -2.68 5.25 2.16
N ASP A 206 -2.20 5.46 3.38
CA ASP A 206 -1.74 6.74 3.90
C ASP A 206 -0.21 6.87 3.81
N HIS A 207 0.48 5.74 3.96
CA HIS A 207 1.94 5.64 3.97
C HIS A 207 2.39 4.52 3.05
N VAL A 208 3.59 4.67 2.52
CA VAL A 208 4.18 3.65 1.64
C VAL A 208 5.67 3.47 1.90
N ALA A 209 6.17 2.28 1.58
CA ALA A 209 7.57 2.03 1.30
C ALA A 209 7.69 1.44 -0.11
N ILE A 210 8.50 2.05 -0.93
CA ILE A 210 8.82 1.57 -2.28
C ILE A 210 10.08 0.73 -2.19
N VAL A 211 10.01 -0.48 -2.74
CA VAL A 211 11.13 -1.42 -2.72
C VAL A 211 11.54 -1.80 -4.14
N ASP A 212 12.83 -1.86 -4.32
CA ASP A 212 13.43 -2.40 -5.53
C ASP A 212 14.64 -3.26 -5.17
N GLN A 213 14.82 -4.38 -5.87
CA GLN A 213 15.92 -5.32 -5.68
C GLN A 213 16.21 -5.68 -4.20
N GLY A 214 15.14 -5.82 -3.42
CA GLY A 214 15.23 -6.20 -2.00
C GLY A 214 15.57 -5.07 -1.03
N ARG A 215 15.65 -3.82 -1.48
CA ARG A 215 15.96 -2.63 -0.67
C ARG A 215 14.76 -1.69 -0.61
N VAL A 216 14.58 -1.04 0.52
CA VAL A 216 13.66 0.10 0.60
C VAL A 216 14.36 1.30 -0.03
N VAL A 217 13.76 1.81 -1.11
CA VAL A 217 14.26 2.95 -1.88
C VAL A 217 13.76 4.26 -1.31
N VAL A 218 12.49 4.29 -0.94
CA VAL A 218 11.83 5.44 -0.31
C VAL A 218 10.75 4.96 0.66
N GLN A 219 10.54 5.70 1.76
CA GLN A 219 9.48 5.44 2.73
C GLN A 219 8.98 6.78 3.28
N GLY A 220 7.67 6.93 3.42
CA GLY A 220 7.04 8.13 3.99
C GLY A 220 5.53 8.09 3.87
N SER A 221 4.87 9.18 4.27
CA SER A 221 3.46 9.37 3.92
C SER A 221 3.32 9.62 2.41
N ILE A 222 2.16 9.28 1.86
CA ILE A 222 1.90 9.53 0.43
C ILE A 222 1.98 11.03 0.12
N ASP A 223 1.49 11.87 1.04
CA ASP A 223 1.52 13.32 0.87
C ASP A 223 2.96 13.87 0.89
N GLU A 224 3.82 13.40 1.80
CA GLU A 224 5.25 13.76 1.80
C GLU A 224 5.96 13.29 0.52
N LEU A 225 5.62 12.10 0.01
CA LEU A 225 6.26 11.55 -1.19
C LEU A 225 5.78 12.20 -2.48
N ARG A 226 4.57 12.71 -2.51
CA ARG A 226 4.08 13.57 -3.61
C ARG A 226 4.86 14.88 -3.67
N GLY A 227 5.44 15.30 -2.54
CA GLY A 227 6.28 16.49 -2.38
C GLY A 227 5.47 17.75 -2.16
N GLU A 228 6.03 18.66 -1.33
CA GLU A 228 5.61 20.07 -1.29
C GLU A 228 5.98 20.78 -2.60
N ASP A 229 6.80 20.18 -3.44
CA ASP A 229 7.30 20.71 -4.70
C ASP A 229 6.26 20.56 -5.81
N GLY A 230 5.28 21.48 -5.74
CA GLY A 230 4.58 21.94 -6.92
C GLY A 230 3.44 21.04 -7.39
N GLN A 231 2.23 21.59 -7.33
CA GLN A 231 1.16 21.12 -8.18
C GLN A 231 1.69 21.08 -9.62
N GLU A 232 1.51 19.95 -10.28
CA GLU A 232 1.76 19.85 -11.71
C GLU A 232 0.52 20.37 -12.46
N LEU A 233 0.75 21.01 -13.58
CA LEU A 233 -0.29 21.43 -14.50
C LEU A 233 -0.08 20.75 -15.84
N LEU A 234 -1.06 19.96 -16.27
CA LEU A 234 -1.07 19.39 -17.61
C LEU A 234 -1.70 20.40 -18.58
N VAL A 235 -0.95 20.79 -19.61
CA VAL A 235 -1.34 21.81 -20.57
C VAL A 235 -1.29 21.25 -21.99
N ALA A 236 -2.45 21.22 -22.67
CA ALA A 236 -2.54 20.94 -24.09
C ALA A 236 -2.97 22.20 -24.84
N VAL A 237 -2.19 22.61 -25.83
CA VAL A 237 -2.36 23.85 -26.58
C VAL A 237 -2.09 23.64 -28.06
N SER A 238 -2.51 24.64 -28.90
CA SER A 238 -2.32 24.63 -30.34
C SER A 238 -0.86 24.73 -30.79
N ASP A 239 0.02 25.37 -30.01
CA ASP A 239 1.45 25.55 -30.32
C ASP A 239 2.28 25.30 -29.05
N VAL A 240 2.77 24.07 -28.94
CA VAL A 240 3.52 23.55 -27.77
C VAL A 240 4.87 24.26 -27.58
N PRO A 241 5.73 24.51 -28.62
CA PRO A 241 6.98 25.22 -28.46
C PRO A 241 6.80 26.63 -27.93
N ARG A 242 5.80 27.36 -28.45
CA ARG A 242 5.50 28.75 -28.04
C ARG A 242 4.96 28.78 -26.61
N ALA A 243 4.03 27.90 -26.25
CA ALA A 243 3.51 27.77 -24.89
C ALA A 243 4.61 27.44 -23.87
N ARG A 244 5.53 26.53 -24.21
CA ARG A 244 6.68 26.19 -23.38
C ARG A 244 7.53 27.43 -23.06
N THR A 245 7.82 28.24 -24.05
CA THR A 245 8.62 29.47 -23.87
C THR A 245 7.90 30.49 -22.97
N LEU A 246 6.60 30.68 -23.18
CA LEU A 246 5.78 31.61 -22.38
C LEU A 246 5.67 31.18 -20.93
N LEU A 247 5.39 29.86 -20.69
CA LEU A 247 5.23 29.32 -19.36
C LEU A 247 6.56 29.30 -18.60
N ALA A 248 7.67 28.90 -19.24
CA ALA A 248 8.99 28.88 -18.61
C ALA A 248 9.50 30.26 -18.16
N ALA A 249 8.98 31.33 -18.75
CA ALA A 249 9.31 32.71 -18.37
C ALA A 249 8.57 33.20 -17.11
N GLN A 250 7.58 32.47 -16.61
CA GLN A 250 6.78 32.87 -15.45
C GLN A 250 7.46 32.52 -14.14
N LYS A 251 7.45 33.43 -13.17
CA LYS A 251 8.04 33.22 -11.83
C LYS A 251 7.34 32.12 -11.02
N SER A 252 6.03 31.93 -11.24
CA SER A 252 5.19 30.93 -10.63
C SER A 252 5.42 29.54 -11.19
N VAL A 253 6.18 29.40 -12.28
CA VAL A 253 6.51 28.16 -12.95
C VAL A 253 7.91 27.68 -12.53
N GLY A 254 8.04 26.40 -12.22
CA GLY A 254 9.31 25.73 -11.95
C GLY A 254 9.92 25.15 -13.22
N THR A 255 9.47 23.98 -13.62
CA THR A 255 9.93 23.29 -14.83
C THR A 255 8.80 23.12 -15.84
N VAL A 256 9.15 23.07 -17.13
CA VAL A 256 8.23 22.80 -18.23
C VAL A 256 8.81 21.67 -19.07
N VAL A 257 8.15 20.53 -19.11
CA VAL A 257 8.57 19.32 -19.83
C VAL A 257 7.54 18.99 -20.90
N ASP A 258 7.99 18.72 -22.12
CA ASP A 258 7.15 18.22 -23.20
C ASP A 258 7.01 16.69 -23.06
N ASN A 259 5.77 16.23 -22.98
CA ASN A 259 5.43 14.81 -22.87
C ASN A 259 4.49 14.43 -24.03
N GLY A 260 5.07 14.27 -25.22
CA GLY A 260 4.34 13.79 -26.41
C GLY A 260 3.27 14.76 -26.93
N GLY A 261 3.56 16.06 -26.94
CA GLY A 261 2.64 17.10 -27.43
C GLY A 261 1.76 17.71 -26.35
N MET A 262 1.96 17.33 -25.10
CA MET A 262 1.35 17.91 -23.92
C MET A 262 2.43 18.42 -22.97
N LEU A 263 2.30 19.67 -22.47
CA LEU A 263 3.26 20.20 -21.53
C LEU A 263 2.88 19.80 -20.11
N ARG A 264 3.87 19.33 -19.35
CA ARG A 264 3.82 19.16 -17.90
C ARG A 264 4.58 20.32 -17.28
N VAL A 265 3.90 21.09 -16.45
CA VAL A 265 4.39 22.31 -15.85
C VAL A 265 4.37 22.15 -14.34
N THR A 266 5.53 22.22 -13.70
CA THR A 266 5.60 22.24 -12.23
C THR A 266 5.35 23.68 -11.76
N LEU A 267 4.36 23.86 -10.87
CA LEU A 267 4.01 25.16 -10.33
C LEU A 267 4.71 25.38 -8.97
N ARG A 268 5.23 26.56 -8.75
CA ARG A 268 5.70 27.03 -7.44
C ARG A 268 4.57 27.66 -6.61
N ASP A 269 3.48 28.02 -7.29
CA ASP A 269 2.30 28.64 -6.71
C ASP A 269 1.06 28.10 -7.44
N ALA A 270 0.23 27.39 -6.70
CA ALA A 270 -1.00 26.78 -7.21
C ALA A 270 -2.05 27.80 -7.64
N ASP A 271 -2.07 28.95 -6.98
CA ASP A 271 -3.04 30.01 -7.25
C ASP A 271 -2.75 30.72 -8.57
N ALA A 272 -1.60 30.45 -9.20
CA ALA A 272 -1.21 31.05 -10.48
C ALA A 272 -1.92 30.43 -11.70
N ILE A 273 -2.64 29.33 -11.58
CA ILE A 273 -3.29 28.62 -12.72
C ILE A 273 -4.20 29.55 -13.55
N PRO A 274 -5.08 30.38 -12.95
CA PRO A 274 -5.92 31.31 -13.73
C PRO A 274 -5.12 32.30 -14.54
N ASP A 275 -4.00 32.80 -14.00
CA ASP A 275 -3.15 33.79 -14.70
C ASP A 275 -2.35 33.15 -15.82
N LEU A 276 -1.89 31.90 -15.64
CA LEU A 276 -1.25 31.12 -16.70
C LEU A 276 -2.22 30.80 -17.84
N ASN A 277 -3.48 30.50 -17.54
CA ASN A 277 -4.51 30.32 -18.56
C ASN A 277 -4.72 31.61 -19.36
N ARG A 278 -4.87 32.75 -18.66
CA ARG A 278 -5.06 34.04 -19.29
C ARG A 278 -3.88 34.40 -20.20
N LEU A 279 -2.65 34.19 -19.73
CA LEU A 279 -1.44 34.40 -20.49
C LEU A 279 -1.44 33.62 -21.82
N LEU A 280 -1.79 32.33 -21.78
CA LEU A 280 -1.82 31.48 -22.97
C LEU A 280 -2.86 31.97 -23.98
N VAL A 281 -4.08 32.24 -23.52
CA VAL A 281 -5.18 32.74 -24.38
C VAL A 281 -4.89 34.10 -24.96
N GLU A 282 -4.41 35.08 -24.17
CA GLU A 282 -4.04 36.42 -24.63
C GLU A 282 -2.85 36.38 -25.60
N SER A 283 -2.01 35.38 -25.51
CA SER A 283 -0.92 35.12 -26.47
C SER A 283 -1.39 34.49 -27.78
N GLY A 284 -2.72 34.27 -27.96
CA GLY A 284 -3.32 33.73 -29.17
C GLY A 284 -3.18 32.22 -29.32
N LEU A 285 -3.01 31.52 -28.19
CA LEU A 285 -2.98 30.06 -28.17
C LEU A 285 -4.37 29.52 -27.81
N ASP A 286 -4.81 28.50 -28.52
CA ASP A 286 -5.99 27.72 -28.13
C ASP A 286 -5.58 26.74 -27.03
N VAL A 287 -6.27 26.78 -25.89
CA VAL A 287 -6.05 25.91 -24.75
C VAL A 287 -7.09 24.76 -24.77
N TYR A 288 -6.63 23.55 -25.06
CA TYR A 288 -7.49 22.36 -25.15
C TYR A 288 -7.62 21.64 -23.80
N ARG A 289 -6.57 21.74 -22.94
CA ARG A 289 -6.55 21.16 -21.60
C ARG A 289 -5.70 22.02 -20.68
N LEU A 290 -6.21 22.27 -19.49
CA LEU A 290 -5.51 22.91 -18.40
C LEU A 290 -5.98 22.24 -17.11
N GLU A 291 -5.26 21.22 -16.69
CA GLU A 291 -5.68 20.36 -15.59
C GLU A 291 -4.61 20.30 -14.51
N PRO A 292 -4.95 20.72 -13.26
CA PRO A 292 -4.08 20.47 -12.12
C PRO A 292 -3.86 18.97 -11.96
N SER A 293 -2.63 18.55 -11.88
CA SER A 293 -2.22 17.18 -11.65
C SER A 293 -1.29 17.15 -10.44
N GLN A 294 -1.34 16.09 -9.70
CA GLN A 294 -0.31 15.81 -8.68
C GLN A 294 0.64 14.76 -9.25
N ALA A 295 1.92 14.87 -8.91
CA ALA A 295 2.88 13.84 -9.28
C ALA A 295 2.41 12.49 -8.71
N SER A 296 2.24 11.48 -9.57
CA SER A 296 1.82 10.15 -9.11
C SER A 296 2.99 9.43 -8.42
N LEU A 297 2.68 8.49 -7.53
CA LEU A 297 3.70 7.61 -6.93
C LEU A 297 4.49 6.86 -8.03
N GLU A 298 3.85 6.55 -9.17
CA GLU A 298 4.51 5.89 -10.29
C GLU A 298 5.63 6.75 -10.88
N GLN A 299 5.38 8.05 -11.04
CA GLN A 299 6.40 8.99 -11.53
C GLN A 299 7.57 9.10 -10.55
N ARG A 300 7.28 9.21 -9.25
CA ARG A 300 8.32 9.22 -8.21
C ARG A 300 9.12 7.93 -8.19
N PHE A 301 8.45 6.79 -8.36
CA PHE A 301 9.12 5.50 -8.46
C PHE A 301 10.10 5.48 -9.63
N LEU A 302 9.67 5.89 -10.83
CA LEU A 302 10.52 5.96 -12.03
C LEU A 302 11.69 6.92 -11.85
N GLU A 303 11.48 8.09 -11.26
CA GLU A 303 12.56 9.06 -10.99
C GLU A 303 13.62 8.48 -10.05
N VAL A 304 13.19 7.80 -8.99
CA VAL A 304 14.12 7.26 -7.98
C VAL A 304 14.87 6.04 -8.52
N THR A 305 14.19 5.14 -9.23
CA THR A 305 14.83 3.94 -9.82
C THR A 305 15.80 4.32 -10.93
N THR A 306 15.44 5.27 -11.79
CA THR A 306 16.34 5.76 -12.85
C THR A 306 17.59 6.47 -12.30
N ARG A 307 17.45 7.22 -11.18
CA ARG A 307 18.62 7.82 -10.49
C ARG A 307 19.57 6.78 -9.92
N LEU A 308 19.04 5.69 -9.39
CA LEU A 308 19.85 4.60 -8.84
C LEU A 308 20.59 3.82 -9.93
N GLU A 309 19.97 3.58 -11.09
CA GLU A 309 20.60 2.93 -12.24
C GLU A 309 21.74 3.78 -12.81
N ASN A 310 21.59 5.12 -12.82
CA ASN A 310 22.62 6.04 -13.31
C ASN A 310 23.74 6.31 -12.28
N ALA A 311 23.59 5.88 -11.03
CA ALA A 311 24.58 6.05 -9.96
C ALA A 311 25.38 4.77 -9.65
N ALA A 312 25.04 3.64 -10.26
CA ALA A 312 25.68 2.32 -10.10
C ALA A 312 26.61 2.00 -11.28
#